data_a27782ec8c0d69daa6096f34b0dde3a0
#
_entry.id   a27782ec8c0d69daa6096f34b0dde3a0
#
_cell.length_a   1.000
_cell.length_b   1.000
_cell.length_c   1.000
_cell.angle_alpha   90.00
_cell.angle_beta   90.00
_cell.angle_gamma   90.00
#
_symmetry.space_group_name_H-M   'P 1'
#
loop_
_entity.id
_entity.type
_entity.pdbx_description
1 polymer ?
#
loop_
_entity_poly.entity_id
_entity_poly.type
_entity_poly.pdbx_seq_one_letter_code
_entity_poly.pdbx_strand_id
1 'polypeptide(L)'
;MSVERMDNVGIVVADLDAAIAFFTELGLTLEGRMPIEGEWAGRVTGVRGQRVEIAMLRTPDGHSRLELSRFDAPAIASDHRTAPVNSLGYLRVMFAVTELDDTLARLGRHGASVVDEVVTYQDAYRLCYIRGPEEILIGLAQALRPPGARAESRTG
;
A
#
# COMPACT_ATOMS: atom_id res chain seq x y z
N MET A 1 17.77 -22.53 1.06
CA MET A 1 16.68 -21.67 0.62
C MET A 1 17.21 -20.31 0.26
N SER A 2 16.71 -19.69 -0.78
CA SER A 2 17.29 -18.47 -1.36
C SER A 2 16.51 -17.18 -1.08
N VAL A 3 15.26 -17.27 -0.66
CA VAL A 3 14.47 -16.09 -0.28
C VAL A 3 14.65 -15.80 1.22
N GLU A 4 15.07 -14.59 1.55
CA GLU A 4 15.21 -14.15 2.95
C GLU A 4 13.96 -13.44 3.44
N ARG A 5 13.41 -12.52 2.63
CA ARG A 5 12.22 -11.72 2.97
C ARG A 5 11.62 -11.11 1.72
N MET A 6 10.40 -10.63 1.84
CA MET A 6 9.86 -9.70 0.86
C MET A 6 10.41 -8.30 1.16
N ASP A 7 11.13 -7.72 0.21
CA ASP A 7 11.85 -6.47 0.45
C ASP A 7 10.97 -5.24 0.31
N ASN A 8 10.29 -5.11 -0.82
CA ASN A 8 9.36 -4.03 -1.07
C ASN A 8 8.28 -4.42 -2.09
N VAL A 9 7.26 -3.59 -2.15
CA VAL A 9 6.24 -3.59 -3.19
C VAL A 9 6.32 -2.27 -3.93
N GLY A 10 6.42 -2.31 -5.25
CA GLY A 10 6.50 -1.12 -6.10
C GLY A 10 5.13 -0.69 -6.62
N ILE A 11 4.85 0.60 -6.56
CA ILE A 11 3.66 1.23 -7.12
C ILE A 11 4.08 2.44 -7.94
N VAL A 12 3.69 2.47 -9.21
CA VAL A 12 3.90 3.63 -10.08
C VAL A 12 2.74 4.60 -9.91
N VAL A 13 3.05 5.85 -9.64
CA VAL A 13 2.07 6.92 -9.39
C VAL A 13 2.38 8.14 -10.26
N ALA A 14 1.38 8.94 -10.56
CA ALA A 14 1.56 10.21 -11.27
C ALA A 14 1.89 11.35 -10.30
N ASP A 15 1.28 11.36 -9.12
CA ASP A 15 1.49 12.36 -8.06
C ASP A 15 2.18 11.73 -6.86
N LEU A 16 3.51 11.84 -6.82
CA LEU A 16 4.32 11.25 -5.76
C LEU A 16 4.03 11.89 -4.40
N ASP A 17 3.82 13.20 -4.35
CA ASP A 17 3.56 13.92 -3.10
C ASP A 17 2.22 13.50 -2.48
N ALA A 18 1.17 13.41 -3.28
CA ALA A 18 -0.14 12.94 -2.82
C ALA A 18 -0.09 11.49 -2.32
N ALA A 19 0.64 10.61 -3.02
CA ALA A 19 0.81 9.23 -2.60
C ALA A 19 1.60 9.11 -1.28
N ILE A 20 2.67 9.88 -1.13
CA ILE A 20 3.44 9.94 0.12
C ILE A 20 2.54 10.40 1.28
N ALA A 21 1.78 11.47 1.08
CA ALA A 21 0.87 12.00 2.10
C ALA A 21 -0.16 10.95 2.53
N PHE A 22 -0.74 10.22 1.58
CA PHE A 22 -1.70 9.17 1.86
C PHE A 22 -1.09 8.03 2.69
N PHE A 23 0.02 7.46 2.27
CA PHE A 23 0.63 6.34 2.99
C PHE A 23 1.24 6.76 4.33
N THR A 24 1.68 8.00 4.46
CA THR A 24 2.11 8.57 5.75
C THR A 24 0.92 8.70 6.70
N GLU A 25 -0.24 9.15 6.23
CA GLU A 25 -1.47 9.20 7.01
C GLU A 25 -1.93 7.79 7.44
N LEU A 26 -1.74 6.80 6.58
CA LEU A 26 -2.03 5.39 6.90
C LEU A 26 -1.14 4.86 8.03
N GLY A 27 0.07 5.40 8.19
CA GLY A 27 1.00 5.03 9.26
C GLY A 27 2.38 4.62 8.81
N LEU A 28 2.69 4.69 7.51
CA LEU A 28 4.03 4.41 7.02
C LEU A 28 4.95 5.62 7.26
N THR A 29 6.24 5.36 7.38
CA THR A 29 7.26 6.40 7.54
C THR A 29 8.05 6.54 6.25
N LEU A 30 8.14 7.77 5.75
CA LEU A 30 9.02 8.09 4.62
C LEU A 30 10.48 7.95 5.06
N GLU A 31 11.21 7.03 4.45
CA GLU A 31 12.65 6.86 4.70
C GLU A 31 13.51 7.79 3.83
N GLY A 32 13.06 8.10 2.63
CA GLY A 32 13.78 8.97 1.72
C GLY A 32 13.17 9.06 0.33
N ARG A 33 13.63 10.05 -0.40
CA ARG A 33 13.31 10.27 -1.82
C ARG A 33 14.63 10.37 -2.58
N MET A 34 14.66 9.84 -3.79
CA MET A 34 15.84 9.96 -4.63
C MET A 34 15.50 9.87 -6.11
N PRO A 35 16.25 10.57 -6.97
CA PRO A 35 16.17 10.37 -8.41
C PRO A 35 16.87 9.06 -8.78
N ILE A 36 16.28 8.31 -9.69
CA ILE A 36 16.87 7.12 -10.30
C ILE A 36 16.97 7.37 -11.80
N GLU A 37 18.18 7.52 -12.28
CA GLU A 37 18.48 7.77 -13.70
C GLU A 37 19.83 7.15 -14.07
N GLY A 38 20.13 7.16 -15.35
CA GLY A 38 21.36 6.58 -15.86
C GLY A 38 21.15 5.23 -16.54
N GLU A 39 22.17 4.81 -17.24
CA GLU A 39 22.14 3.61 -18.06
C GLU A 39 21.88 2.33 -17.27
N TRP A 40 22.44 2.25 -16.08
CA TRP A 40 22.29 1.10 -15.19
C TRP A 40 20.80 0.86 -14.83
N ALA A 41 20.05 1.91 -14.58
CA ALA A 41 18.63 1.83 -14.22
C ALA A 41 17.81 1.25 -15.38
N GLY A 42 18.05 1.72 -16.58
CA GLY A 42 17.41 1.16 -17.79
C GLY A 42 17.76 -0.30 -18.04
N ARG A 43 18.98 -0.71 -17.70
CA ARG A 43 19.39 -2.13 -17.80
C ARG A 43 18.70 -3.02 -16.78
N VAL A 44 18.38 -2.49 -15.58
CA VAL A 44 17.63 -3.24 -14.56
C VAL A 44 16.16 -3.40 -14.96
N THR A 45 15.52 -2.32 -15.35
CA THR A 45 14.06 -2.29 -15.59
C THR A 45 13.66 -2.65 -17.02
N GLY A 46 14.58 -2.58 -17.97
CA GLY A 46 14.26 -2.68 -19.39
C GLY A 46 13.71 -1.39 -20.00
N VAL A 47 13.58 -0.32 -19.22
CA VAL A 47 13.07 0.98 -19.66
C VAL A 47 14.25 1.92 -19.90
N ARG A 48 14.69 2.03 -21.14
CA ARG A 48 15.86 2.84 -21.49
C ARG A 48 15.56 4.33 -21.41
N GLY A 49 16.56 5.10 -20.98
CA GLY A 49 16.44 6.56 -20.85
C GLY A 49 15.51 7.00 -19.73
N GLN A 50 15.22 6.12 -18.78
CA GLN A 50 14.33 6.46 -17.68
C GLN A 50 14.91 7.56 -16.78
N ARG A 51 14.01 8.44 -16.35
CA ARG A 51 14.20 9.33 -15.21
C ARG A 51 13.01 9.12 -14.29
N VAL A 52 13.29 8.69 -13.10
CA VAL A 52 12.29 8.30 -12.11
C VAL A 52 12.65 8.95 -10.79
N GLU A 53 11.67 9.49 -10.10
CA GLU A 53 11.81 9.81 -8.70
C GLU A 53 11.13 8.72 -7.88
N ILE A 54 11.84 8.16 -6.92
CA ILE A 54 11.29 7.16 -5.99
C ILE A 54 11.16 7.74 -4.60
N ALA A 55 10.18 7.22 -3.85
CA ALA A 55 10.04 7.40 -2.42
C ALA A 55 9.93 6.04 -1.76
N MET A 56 10.73 5.81 -0.73
CA MET A 56 10.71 4.59 0.05
C MET A 56 9.99 4.84 1.38
N LEU A 57 8.93 4.10 1.64
CA LEU A 57 8.16 4.19 2.88
C LEU A 57 8.19 2.85 3.60
N ARG A 58 8.39 2.91 4.92
CA ARG A 58 8.52 1.72 5.78
C ARG A 58 7.28 1.54 6.65
N THR A 59 6.86 0.30 6.83
CA THR A 59 5.82 -0.06 7.81
C THR A 59 6.31 0.14 9.25
N PRO A 60 5.40 0.39 10.22
CA PRO A 60 5.78 0.65 11.61
C PRO A 60 6.60 -0.48 12.27
N ASP A 61 6.35 -1.74 11.89
CA ASP A 61 7.11 -2.88 12.38
C ASP A 61 8.53 -3.00 11.77
N GLY A 62 8.83 -2.19 10.75
CA GLY A 62 10.12 -2.17 10.08
C GLY A 62 10.38 -3.32 9.12
N HIS A 63 9.41 -4.23 8.91
CA HIS A 63 9.62 -5.45 8.13
C HIS A 63 9.31 -5.30 6.64
N SER A 64 8.52 -4.31 6.26
CA SER A 64 8.07 -4.13 4.88
C SER A 64 8.20 -2.69 4.41
N ARG A 65 8.32 -2.53 3.10
CA ARG A 65 8.41 -1.21 2.45
C ARG A 65 7.50 -1.12 1.24
N LEU A 66 7.06 0.09 0.94
CA LEU A 66 6.56 0.47 -0.36
C LEU A 66 7.62 1.31 -1.07
N GLU A 67 7.81 1.04 -2.36
CA GLU A 67 8.54 1.92 -3.25
C GLU A 67 7.56 2.61 -4.18
N LEU A 68 7.34 3.89 -3.98
CA LEU A 68 6.53 4.71 -4.87
C LEU A 68 7.43 5.29 -5.95
N SER A 69 7.01 5.19 -7.21
CA SER A 69 7.80 5.64 -8.36
C SER A 69 6.99 6.57 -9.23
N ARG A 70 7.56 7.74 -9.57
CA ARG A 70 7.01 8.62 -10.59
C ARG A 70 7.99 8.68 -11.76
N PHE A 71 7.52 8.28 -12.93
CA PHE A 71 8.32 8.35 -14.16
C PHE A 71 8.19 9.74 -14.78
N ASP A 72 9.29 10.47 -14.84
CA ASP A 72 9.38 11.74 -15.56
C ASP A 72 9.74 11.52 -17.03
N ALA A 73 10.37 10.40 -17.34
CA ALA A 73 10.65 9.90 -18.70
C ALA A 73 10.90 8.38 -18.66
N PRO A 74 10.55 7.62 -19.70
CA PRO A 74 9.66 7.99 -20.79
C PRO A 74 8.21 8.21 -20.32
N ALA A 75 7.32 8.60 -21.22
CA ALA A 75 5.90 8.72 -20.94
C ALA A 75 5.32 7.38 -20.45
N ILE A 76 4.29 7.44 -19.60
CA ILE A 76 3.59 6.27 -19.07
C ILE A 76 3.07 5.39 -20.21
N ALA A 77 3.43 4.12 -20.17
CA ALA A 77 3.11 3.16 -21.23
C ALA A 77 1.67 2.65 -21.17
N SER A 78 1.12 2.50 -19.98
CA SER A 78 -0.25 2.00 -19.78
C SER A 78 -0.79 2.45 -18.43
N ASP A 79 -2.12 2.41 -18.29
CA ASP A 79 -2.83 2.83 -17.09
C ASP A 79 -3.78 1.73 -16.61
N HIS A 80 -3.52 1.19 -15.43
CA HIS A 80 -4.31 0.13 -14.81
C HIS A 80 -5.11 0.61 -13.60
N ARG A 81 -5.18 1.93 -13.36
CA ARG A 81 -5.72 2.49 -12.11
C ARG A 81 -7.17 2.14 -11.84
N THR A 82 -7.98 1.97 -12.88
CA THR A 82 -9.40 1.66 -12.77
C THR A 82 -9.74 0.19 -13.01
N ALA A 83 -8.74 -0.69 -13.06
CA ALA A 83 -8.96 -2.11 -13.28
C ALA A 83 -9.85 -2.71 -12.19
N PRO A 84 -10.83 -3.56 -12.54
CA PRO A 84 -11.62 -4.30 -11.56
C PRO A 84 -10.74 -5.17 -10.65
N VAL A 85 -11.19 -5.40 -9.42
CA VAL A 85 -10.42 -6.14 -8.40
C VAL A 85 -10.09 -7.58 -8.80
N ASN A 86 -10.81 -8.16 -9.75
CA ASN A 86 -10.60 -9.49 -10.29
C ASN A 86 -9.84 -9.53 -11.63
N SER A 87 -9.15 -8.46 -11.98
CA SER A 87 -8.27 -8.43 -13.15
C SER A 87 -7.01 -9.26 -12.91
N LEU A 88 -6.47 -9.84 -13.98
CA LEU A 88 -5.20 -10.57 -13.87
C LEU A 88 -4.04 -9.64 -13.57
N GLY A 89 -3.13 -10.11 -12.73
CA GLY A 89 -1.92 -9.41 -12.35
C GLY A 89 -1.95 -8.91 -10.91
N TYR A 90 -0.96 -8.10 -10.55
CA TYR A 90 -0.85 -7.55 -9.21
C TYR A 90 -1.72 -6.29 -9.08
N LEU A 91 -2.61 -6.26 -8.07
CA LEU A 91 -3.57 -5.17 -7.92
C LEU A 91 -3.68 -4.58 -6.51
N ARG A 92 -3.23 -5.28 -5.47
CA ARG A 92 -3.58 -4.89 -4.10
C ARG A 92 -2.42 -5.06 -3.12
N VAL A 93 -2.29 -4.10 -2.21
CA VAL A 93 -1.55 -4.24 -0.94
C VAL A 93 -2.55 -4.25 0.19
N MET A 94 -2.39 -5.14 1.17
CA MET A 94 -3.24 -5.19 2.35
C MET A 94 -2.43 -4.84 3.60
N PHE A 95 -3.03 -4.00 4.47
CA PHE A 95 -2.45 -3.60 5.73
C PHE A 95 -3.34 -4.05 6.89
N ALA A 96 -2.71 -4.52 7.95
CA ALA A 96 -3.37 -4.66 9.24
C ALA A 96 -3.40 -3.30 9.94
N VAL A 97 -4.54 -2.93 10.47
CA VAL A 97 -4.74 -1.66 11.20
C VAL A 97 -5.36 -1.95 12.57
N THR A 98 -5.13 -1.06 13.52
CA THR A 98 -5.68 -1.22 14.88
C THR A 98 -7.05 -0.60 15.02
N GLU A 99 -7.33 0.51 14.32
CA GLU A 99 -8.55 1.32 14.42
C GLU A 99 -9.11 1.58 13.03
N LEU A 100 -9.92 0.67 12.50
CA LEU A 100 -10.38 0.74 11.11
C LEU A 100 -11.23 1.98 10.84
N ASP A 101 -12.19 2.29 11.71
CA ASP A 101 -13.09 3.44 11.50
C ASP A 101 -12.34 4.77 11.50
N ASP A 102 -11.43 4.95 12.46
CA ASP A 102 -10.57 6.13 12.53
C ASP A 102 -9.64 6.21 11.30
N THR A 103 -9.06 5.09 10.91
CA THR A 103 -8.20 5.01 9.71
C THR A 103 -8.99 5.42 8.47
N LEU A 104 -10.19 4.89 8.27
CA LEU A 104 -11.04 5.25 7.12
C LEU A 104 -11.42 6.73 7.13
N ALA A 105 -11.73 7.30 8.30
CA ALA A 105 -12.04 8.72 8.43
C ALA A 105 -10.85 9.60 8.04
N ARG A 106 -9.66 9.25 8.50
CA ARG A 106 -8.42 9.99 8.16
C ARG A 106 -8.07 9.87 6.69
N LEU A 107 -8.12 8.66 6.13
CA LEU A 107 -7.82 8.41 4.72
C LEU A 107 -8.87 9.03 3.78
N GLY A 108 -10.11 9.15 4.22
CA GLY A 108 -11.17 9.85 3.48
C GLY A 108 -10.83 11.31 3.18
N ARG A 109 -10.08 11.97 4.06
CA ARG A 109 -9.56 13.34 3.82
C ARG A 109 -8.52 13.40 2.70
N HIS A 110 -7.91 12.28 2.37
CA HIS A 110 -7.01 12.11 1.22
C HIS A 110 -7.71 11.55 -0.01
N GLY A 111 -9.04 11.54 -0.04
CA GLY A 111 -9.83 11.12 -1.18
C GLY A 111 -10.10 9.61 -1.26
N ALA A 112 -9.76 8.84 -0.22
CA ALA A 112 -10.03 7.41 -0.21
C ALA A 112 -11.53 7.12 -0.06
N SER A 113 -11.99 6.07 -0.72
CA SER A 113 -13.37 5.58 -0.63
C SER A 113 -13.39 4.06 -0.50
N VAL A 114 -14.34 3.55 0.27
CA VAL A 114 -14.58 2.10 0.41
C VAL A 114 -15.17 1.58 -0.90
N VAL A 115 -14.65 0.45 -1.38
CA VAL A 115 -15.05 -0.14 -2.67
C VAL A 115 -16.51 -0.59 -2.65
N ASP A 116 -16.91 -1.27 -1.57
CA ASP A 116 -18.31 -1.70 -1.35
C ASP A 116 -18.68 -1.42 0.11
N GLU A 117 -18.35 -2.30 1.03
CA GLU A 117 -18.68 -2.12 2.45
C GLU A 117 -17.57 -2.66 3.37
N VAL A 118 -17.61 -2.25 4.63
CA VAL A 118 -16.84 -2.85 5.71
C VAL A 118 -17.58 -4.09 6.19
N VAL A 119 -16.90 -5.23 6.21
CA VAL A 119 -17.46 -6.53 6.57
C VAL A 119 -16.81 -7.06 7.83
N THR A 120 -17.61 -7.61 8.74
CA THR A 120 -17.12 -8.40 9.87
C THR A 120 -17.11 -9.88 9.47
N TYR A 121 -15.95 -10.51 9.58
CA TYR A 121 -15.75 -11.90 9.20
C TYR A 121 -15.49 -12.75 10.45
N GLN A 122 -16.37 -13.73 10.69
CA GLN A 122 -16.29 -14.71 11.78
C GLN A 122 -16.05 -14.10 13.18
N ASP A 123 -16.56 -12.92 13.44
CA ASP A 123 -16.31 -12.13 14.66
C ASP A 123 -14.81 -11.97 15.02
N ALA A 124 -13.92 -12.22 14.06
CA ALA A 124 -12.48 -12.18 14.22
C ALA A 124 -11.84 -10.95 13.59
N TYR A 125 -12.38 -10.49 12.46
CA TYR A 125 -11.83 -9.37 11.70
C TYR A 125 -12.93 -8.47 11.17
N ARG A 126 -12.61 -7.18 11.07
CA ARG A 126 -13.33 -6.22 10.22
C ARG A 126 -12.41 -5.86 9.08
N LEU A 127 -12.91 -5.94 7.87
CA LEU A 127 -12.10 -5.69 6.68
C LEU A 127 -12.88 -5.00 5.57
N CYS A 128 -12.15 -4.29 4.73
CA CYS A 128 -12.67 -3.68 3.52
C CYS A 128 -11.55 -3.48 2.49
N TYR A 129 -11.96 -3.24 1.24
CA TYR A 129 -11.10 -2.65 0.24
C TYR A 129 -11.42 -1.18 0.08
N ILE A 130 -10.41 -0.38 -0.18
CA ILE A 130 -10.54 1.03 -0.50
C ILE A 130 -9.81 1.34 -1.80
N ARG A 131 -10.25 2.39 -2.49
CA ARG A 131 -9.49 3.08 -3.53
C ARG A 131 -8.87 4.31 -2.90
N GLY A 132 -7.56 4.39 -2.92
CA GLY A 132 -6.78 5.53 -2.45
C GLY A 132 -6.51 6.54 -3.57
N PRO A 133 -5.46 7.37 -3.44
CA PRO A 133 -5.08 8.30 -4.49
C PRO A 133 -4.79 7.54 -5.78
N GLU A 134 -5.19 8.12 -6.91
CA GLU A 134 -5.01 7.51 -8.24
C GLU A 134 -5.63 6.11 -8.36
N GLU A 135 -6.72 5.85 -7.64
CA GLU A 135 -7.44 4.57 -7.66
C GLU A 135 -6.62 3.37 -7.15
N ILE A 136 -5.54 3.58 -6.42
CA ILE A 136 -4.73 2.50 -5.83
C ILE A 136 -5.63 1.62 -4.96
N LEU A 137 -5.65 0.33 -5.24
CA LEU A 137 -6.44 -0.65 -4.48
C LEU A 137 -5.69 -1.10 -3.22
N ILE A 138 -6.31 -0.89 -2.07
CA ILE A 138 -5.73 -1.20 -0.77
C ILE A 138 -6.74 -2.00 0.04
N GLY A 139 -6.28 -3.08 0.68
CA GLY A 139 -7.03 -3.81 1.69
C GLY A 139 -6.68 -3.31 3.09
N LEU A 140 -7.66 -3.18 3.94
CA LEU A 140 -7.50 -2.87 5.37
C LEU A 140 -8.19 -3.94 6.20
N ALA A 141 -7.52 -4.46 7.23
CA ALA A 141 -8.09 -5.42 8.15
C ALA A 141 -7.73 -5.08 9.59
N GLN A 142 -8.74 -5.09 10.45
CA GLN A 142 -8.60 -4.94 11.90
C GLN A 142 -8.94 -6.26 12.58
N ALA A 143 -8.01 -6.79 13.38
CA ALA A 143 -8.29 -7.92 14.24
C ALA A 143 -9.16 -7.45 15.43
N LEU A 144 -10.29 -8.13 15.66
CA LEU A 144 -11.20 -7.82 16.78
C LEU A 144 -10.71 -8.38 18.11
N ARG A 145 -9.82 -9.38 18.04
CA ARG A 145 -9.14 -9.93 19.23
C ARG A 145 -7.65 -9.95 18.95
N PRO A 146 -6.80 -9.41 19.84
CA PRO A 146 -5.36 -9.48 19.69
C PRO A 146 -4.91 -10.95 19.57
N PRO A 147 -3.90 -11.27 18.72
CA PRO A 147 -3.29 -12.60 18.70
C PRO A 147 -2.79 -12.95 20.10
N GLY A 148 -3.31 -14.05 20.70
CA GLY A 148 -2.91 -14.52 22.01
C GLY A 148 -3.83 -14.17 23.20
N ALA A 149 -4.91 -13.45 23.01
CA ALA A 149 -5.94 -13.31 24.04
C ALA A 149 -6.70 -14.63 24.19
N ARG A 150 -6.30 -15.48 25.14
CA ARG A 150 -7.09 -16.61 25.60
C ARG A 150 -8.39 -16.09 26.18
N ALA A 151 -9.51 -16.70 25.82
CA ALA A 151 -10.74 -16.51 26.54
C ALA A 151 -10.46 -16.88 28.01
N GLU A 152 -10.46 -15.89 28.91
CA GLU A 152 -10.54 -16.18 30.33
C GLU A 152 -11.85 -16.90 30.54
N SER A 153 -11.74 -18.19 30.85
CA SER A 153 -12.86 -18.99 31.32
C SER A 153 -13.33 -18.36 32.63
N ARG A 154 -14.45 -17.67 32.60
CA ARG A 154 -15.20 -17.38 33.82
C ARG A 154 -15.74 -18.70 34.33
N THR A 155 -14.96 -19.37 35.17
CA THR A 155 -15.44 -20.31 36.16
C THR A 155 -15.51 -19.56 37.46
N GLY A 156 -16.71 -19.39 37.91
CA GLY A 156 -17.03 -18.83 39.23
C GLY A 156 -18.53 -18.87 39.44
#